data_a14ac90aec760e27990572bb3b50ba7d
#
_entry.id   a14ac90aec760e27990572bb3b50ba7d
#
_cell.length_a   1.000
_cell.length_b   1.000
_cell.length_c   1.000
_cell.angle_alpha   90.00
_cell.angle_beta   90.00
_cell.angle_gamma   90.00
#
_symmetry.space_group_name_H-M   'P 1'
#
loop_
_entity.id
_entity.type
_entity.pdbx_description
1 polymer ?
#
loop_
_entity_poly.entity_id
_entity_poly.type
_entity_poly.pdbx_seq_one_letter_code
_entity_poly.pdbx_strand_id
1 'polypeptide(L)'
;TPNEQGVFTEDNTARFSSAVWYENIRSKTIILAGVGGIGSWTALLLGKLQPLSMFIYDNDAVEQVNMAGQLNSTNNIGKSKVDALSNTIKKYAAYNSVFAVNGRYDMSCEASDIMICGFDNMRARAMFFDKWKHHVALKPDDERSHCLFIDGRLAAEELQVFCITGDNEFAIRNYESNYL
;
A
#
# COMPACT_ATOMS: atom_id res chain seq x y z
N THR A 1 -25.70 -15.78 5.38
CA THR A 1 -26.29 -17.12 5.67
C THR A 1 -25.16 -18.04 6.10
N PRO A 2 -25.32 -18.84 7.16
CA PRO A 2 -24.30 -19.81 7.55
C PRO A 2 -24.12 -20.86 6.45
N ASN A 3 -22.87 -21.28 6.20
CA ASN A 3 -22.59 -22.42 5.33
C ASN A 3 -23.06 -23.73 6.02
N GLU A 4 -22.97 -24.88 5.33
CA GLU A 4 -23.38 -26.18 5.86
C GLU A 4 -22.67 -26.61 7.16
N GLN A 5 -21.62 -25.89 7.57
CA GLN A 5 -20.85 -26.07 8.82
C GLN A 5 -21.22 -25.04 9.90
N GLY A 6 -22.25 -24.21 9.70
CA GLY A 6 -22.69 -23.17 10.63
C GLY A 6 -21.76 -21.95 10.74
N VAL A 7 -20.80 -21.81 9.84
CA VAL A 7 -19.90 -20.64 9.78
C VAL A 7 -20.58 -19.54 8.98
N PHE A 8 -20.74 -18.37 9.58
CA PHE A 8 -21.21 -17.18 8.88
C PHE A 8 -20.11 -16.71 7.92
N THR A 9 -20.30 -16.96 6.63
CA THR A 9 -19.50 -16.35 5.56
C THR A 9 -20.17 -15.04 5.15
N GLU A 10 -20.23 -14.07 6.05
CA GLU A 10 -20.59 -12.72 5.65
C GLU A 10 -19.41 -12.11 4.90
N ASP A 11 -19.67 -11.62 3.69
CA ASP A 11 -18.71 -10.81 2.95
C ASP A 11 -18.48 -9.52 3.75
N ASN A 12 -17.31 -9.42 4.39
CA ASN A 12 -16.93 -8.26 5.19
C ASN A 12 -17.00 -6.94 4.41
N THR A 13 -17.07 -7.02 3.10
CA THR A 13 -17.11 -5.90 2.16
C THR A 13 -18.49 -5.68 1.54
N ALA A 14 -19.52 -6.38 2.00
CA ALA A 14 -20.88 -6.31 1.45
C ALA A 14 -21.44 -4.86 1.35
N ARG A 15 -21.00 -3.96 2.24
CA ARG A 15 -21.40 -2.53 2.18
C ARG A 15 -20.85 -1.79 0.95
N PHE A 16 -19.82 -2.32 0.32
CA PHE A 16 -19.20 -1.74 -0.88
C PHE A 16 -19.71 -2.40 -2.16
N SER A 17 -20.48 -3.50 -2.09
CA SER A 17 -20.86 -4.33 -3.23
C SER A 17 -21.64 -3.60 -4.33
N SER A 18 -22.30 -2.49 -3.99
CA SER A 18 -23.01 -1.64 -4.97
C SER A 18 -22.14 -0.52 -5.55
N ALA A 19 -20.91 -0.35 -5.07
CA ALA A 19 -20.02 0.71 -5.54
C ALA A 19 -19.25 0.24 -6.78
N VAL A 20 -19.45 0.90 -7.91
CA VAL A 20 -18.80 0.55 -9.20
C VAL A 20 -17.27 0.55 -9.11
N TRP A 21 -16.71 1.44 -8.32
CA TRP A 21 -15.24 1.53 -8.11
C TRP A 21 -14.66 0.36 -7.32
N TYR A 22 -15.48 -0.36 -6.56
CA TYR A 22 -14.99 -1.37 -5.62
C TYR A 22 -14.40 -2.60 -6.34
N GLU A 23 -15.01 -3.07 -7.42
CA GLU A 23 -14.48 -4.18 -8.21
C GLU A 23 -13.10 -3.86 -8.79
N ASN A 24 -12.84 -2.59 -9.12
CA ASN A 24 -11.53 -2.15 -9.58
C ASN A 24 -10.45 -2.30 -8.49
N ILE A 25 -10.79 -2.20 -7.21
CA ILE A 25 -9.86 -2.43 -6.11
C ILE A 25 -9.70 -3.93 -5.80
N ARG A 26 -10.81 -4.67 -5.77
CA ARG A 26 -10.81 -6.12 -5.48
C ARG A 26 -9.98 -6.92 -6.46
N SER A 27 -9.89 -6.50 -7.70
CA SER A 27 -9.13 -7.18 -8.76
C SER A 27 -7.63 -6.83 -8.77
N LYS A 28 -7.18 -5.88 -7.94
CA LYS A 28 -5.81 -5.35 -8.01
C LYS A 28 -4.88 -5.92 -6.95
N THR A 29 -3.63 -6.12 -7.36
CA THR A 29 -2.49 -6.27 -6.46
C THR A 29 -1.94 -4.88 -6.12
N ILE A 30 -1.71 -4.63 -4.83
CA ILE A 30 -1.16 -3.38 -4.33
C ILE A 30 0.22 -3.64 -3.73
N ILE A 31 1.20 -2.80 -4.08
CA ILE A 31 2.51 -2.77 -3.42
C ILE A 31 2.60 -1.48 -2.60
N LEU A 32 2.80 -1.62 -1.30
CA LEU A 32 3.04 -0.52 -0.38
C LEU A 32 4.42 -0.67 0.23
N ALA A 33 5.28 0.32 0.03
CA ALA A 33 6.64 0.31 0.54
C ALA A 33 6.89 1.48 1.49
N GLY A 34 7.40 1.13 2.70
CA GLY A 34 7.49 1.99 3.86
C GLY A 34 6.23 1.93 4.72
N VAL A 35 6.28 1.19 5.84
CA VAL A 35 5.15 1.02 6.76
C VAL A 35 5.31 1.83 8.06
N GLY A 36 5.87 3.03 7.92
CA GLY A 36 5.98 4.03 8.99
C GLY A 36 4.64 4.70 9.33
N GLY A 37 4.67 6.01 9.65
CA GLY A 37 3.50 6.79 10.08
C GLY A 37 2.33 6.73 9.10
N ILE A 38 2.56 7.07 7.83
CA ILE A 38 1.51 7.03 6.80
C ILE A 38 1.22 5.59 6.37
N GLY A 39 2.28 4.82 6.02
CA GLY A 39 2.11 3.51 5.40
C GLY A 39 1.40 2.49 6.29
N SER A 40 1.63 2.50 7.60
CA SER A 40 0.99 1.53 8.50
C SER A 40 -0.53 1.72 8.59
N TRP A 41 -1.01 2.95 8.68
CA TRP A 41 -2.44 3.26 8.69
C TRP A 41 -3.08 3.03 7.32
N THR A 42 -2.39 3.43 6.24
CA THR A 42 -2.83 3.20 4.86
C THR A 42 -3.02 1.71 4.60
N ALA A 43 -2.07 0.87 5.00
CA ALA A 43 -2.15 -0.58 4.81
C ALA A 43 -3.34 -1.21 5.55
N LEU A 44 -3.64 -0.76 6.79
CA LEU A 44 -4.84 -1.23 7.51
C LEU A 44 -6.12 -0.84 6.76
N LEU A 45 -6.23 0.41 6.31
CA LEU A 45 -7.43 0.88 5.59
C LEU A 45 -7.62 0.15 4.26
N LEU A 46 -6.52 -0.09 3.52
CA LEU A 46 -6.55 -0.90 2.30
C LEU A 46 -6.96 -2.35 2.60
N GLY A 47 -6.47 -2.93 3.70
CA GLY A 47 -6.89 -4.25 4.14
C GLY A 47 -8.40 -4.34 4.41
N LYS A 48 -9.05 -3.25 4.84
CA LYS A 48 -10.52 -3.19 4.97
C LYS A 48 -11.24 -3.22 3.63
N LEU A 49 -10.61 -2.77 2.56
CA LEU A 49 -11.14 -2.85 1.19
C LEU A 49 -10.90 -4.22 0.54
N GLN A 50 -10.07 -5.06 1.11
CA GLN A 50 -9.77 -6.43 0.66
C GLN A 50 -9.38 -6.51 -0.84
N PRO A 51 -8.29 -5.84 -1.29
CA PRO A 51 -7.79 -6.01 -2.64
C PRO A 51 -7.43 -7.46 -2.93
N LEU A 52 -7.16 -7.82 -4.19
CA LEU A 52 -6.75 -9.18 -4.58
C LEU A 52 -5.56 -9.66 -3.73
N SER A 53 -4.52 -8.83 -3.65
CA SER A 53 -3.36 -9.05 -2.78
C SER A 53 -2.70 -7.73 -2.41
N MET A 54 -1.99 -7.69 -1.29
CA MET A 54 -1.22 -6.53 -0.85
C MET A 54 0.14 -6.99 -0.35
N PHE A 55 1.21 -6.48 -0.95
CA PHE A 55 2.59 -6.68 -0.51
C PHE A 55 3.06 -5.44 0.24
N ILE A 56 3.51 -5.62 1.48
CA ILE A 56 4.01 -4.53 2.32
C ILE A 56 5.51 -4.73 2.57
N TYR A 57 6.31 -3.68 2.26
CA TYR A 57 7.77 -3.71 2.35
C TYR A 57 8.27 -2.73 3.41
N ASP A 58 9.11 -3.20 4.30
CA ASP A 58 9.90 -2.41 5.24
C ASP A 58 10.99 -3.31 5.84
N ASN A 59 12.17 -2.78 6.13
CA ASN A 59 13.26 -3.55 6.73
C ASN A 59 13.51 -3.23 8.20
N ASP A 60 12.69 -2.34 8.79
CA ASP A 60 12.88 -1.90 10.16
C ASP A 60 12.17 -2.80 11.18
N ALA A 61 12.65 -2.74 12.40
CA ALA A 61 11.97 -3.24 13.58
C ALA A 61 11.11 -2.15 14.24
N VAL A 62 10.10 -2.59 14.99
CA VAL A 62 9.26 -1.70 15.81
C VAL A 62 10.05 -1.21 17.00
N GLU A 63 10.13 0.11 17.18
CA GLU A 63 10.80 0.77 18.30
C GLU A 63 9.80 1.51 19.18
N GLN A 64 10.22 1.87 20.41
CA GLN A 64 9.37 2.62 21.37
C GLN A 64 8.90 3.95 20.78
N VAL A 65 9.76 4.66 20.05
CA VAL A 65 9.44 5.95 19.42
C VAL A 65 8.35 5.82 18.35
N ASN A 66 8.13 4.62 17.80
CA ASN A 66 7.09 4.39 16.78
C ASN A 66 5.67 4.38 17.36
N MET A 67 5.50 4.32 18.67
CA MET A 67 4.16 4.22 19.31
C MET A 67 3.32 5.47 19.11
N ALA A 68 3.93 6.62 18.93
CA ALA A 68 3.18 7.88 18.82
C ALA A 68 2.50 8.07 17.45
N GLY A 69 3.08 7.57 16.35
CA GLY A 69 2.60 7.88 15.00
C GLY A 69 2.31 6.68 14.11
N GLN A 70 2.81 5.48 14.48
CA GLN A 70 2.66 4.27 13.68
C GLN A 70 1.61 3.34 14.29
N LEU A 71 0.97 2.53 13.44
CA LEU A 71 0.01 1.51 13.88
C LEU A 71 0.74 0.33 14.51
N ASN A 72 1.17 0.48 15.73
CA ASN A 72 1.88 -0.53 16.51
C ASN A 72 1.35 -0.63 17.94
N SER A 73 1.73 -1.68 18.63
CA SER A 73 1.51 -1.86 20.07
C SER A 73 2.82 -2.17 20.77
N THR A 74 2.88 -1.92 22.09
CA THR A 74 4.07 -2.19 22.90
C THR A 74 4.52 -3.65 22.84
N ASN A 75 3.60 -4.59 22.62
CA ASN A 75 3.90 -6.02 22.45
C ASN A 75 4.63 -6.35 21.14
N ASN A 76 4.76 -5.38 20.24
CA ASN A 76 5.43 -5.54 18.95
C ASN A 76 6.85 -4.98 18.95
N ILE A 77 7.29 -4.30 20.01
CA ILE A 77 8.64 -3.74 20.10
C ILE A 77 9.69 -4.85 19.87
N GLY A 78 10.64 -4.59 18.98
CA GLY A 78 11.68 -5.51 18.54
C GLY A 78 11.27 -6.48 17.42
N LYS A 79 9.99 -6.56 17.05
CA LYS A 79 9.55 -7.37 15.89
C LYS A 79 9.70 -6.57 14.59
N SER A 80 9.79 -7.27 13.47
CA SER A 80 9.70 -6.64 12.14
C SER A 80 8.42 -5.82 12.02
N LYS A 81 8.52 -4.59 11.48
CA LYS A 81 7.35 -3.71 11.27
C LYS A 81 6.31 -4.35 10.37
N VAL A 82 6.73 -5.00 9.28
CA VAL A 82 5.80 -5.63 8.33
C VAL A 82 5.10 -6.85 8.91
N ASP A 83 5.79 -7.65 9.73
CA ASP A 83 5.16 -8.80 10.39
C ASP A 83 4.13 -8.37 11.43
N ALA A 84 4.48 -7.38 12.26
CA ALA A 84 3.58 -6.80 13.24
C ALA A 84 2.33 -6.20 12.57
N LEU A 85 2.51 -5.46 11.48
CA LEU A 85 1.43 -4.85 10.72
C LEU A 85 0.56 -5.89 10.00
N SER A 86 1.16 -6.89 9.35
CA SER A 86 0.43 -7.98 8.72
C SER A 86 -0.50 -8.70 9.70
N ASN A 87 -0.01 -9.01 10.90
CA ASN A 87 -0.83 -9.61 11.96
C ASN A 87 -1.96 -8.68 12.41
N THR A 88 -1.71 -7.37 12.49
CA THR A 88 -2.72 -6.37 12.80
C THR A 88 -3.80 -6.30 11.73
N ILE A 89 -3.41 -6.28 10.45
CA ILE A 89 -4.34 -6.26 9.31
C ILE A 89 -5.22 -7.53 9.32
N LYS A 90 -4.62 -8.71 9.45
CA LYS A 90 -5.36 -9.98 9.55
C LYS A 90 -6.39 -9.96 10.67
N LYS A 91 -6.01 -9.45 11.83
CA LYS A 91 -6.88 -9.38 13.00
C LYS A 91 -8.03 -8.37 12.86
N TYR A 92 -7.74 -7.15 12.38
CA TYR A 92 -8.72 -6.05 12.39
C TYR A 92 -9.47 -5.86 11.08
N ALA A 93 -8.92 -6.35 9.96
CA ALA A 93 -9.56 -6.28 8.65
C ALA A 93 -10.09 -7.63 8.17
N ALA A 94 -9.78 -8.74 8.87
CA ALA A 94 -10.05 -10.11 8.41
C ALA A 94 -9.52 -10.37 6.98
N TYR A 95 -8.40 -9.70 6.63
CA TYR A 95 -7.80 -9.78 5.30
C TYR A 95 -6.50 -10.60 5.36
N ASN A 96 -6.50 -11.75 4.70
CA ASN A 96 -5.40 -12.71 4.75
C ASN A 96 -4.42 -12.61 3.58
N SER A 97 -4.82 -11.96 2.47
CA SER A 97 -3.96 -11.80 1.29
C SER A 97 -2.97 -10.63 1.42
N VAL A 98 -2.50 -10.37 2.66
CA VAL A 98 -1.43 -9.43 2.96
C VAL A 98 -0.12 -10.18 3.17
N PHE A 99 0.91 -9.82 2.39
CA PHE A 99 2.22 -10.46 2.36
C PHE A 99 3.26 -9.50 2.90
N ALA A 100 3.84 -9.84 4.05
CA ALA A 100 4.90 -9.09 4.69
C ALA A 100 6.25 -9.44 4.07
N VAL A 101 6.96 -8.44 3.57
CA VAL A 101 8.32 -8.58 3.04
C VAL A 101 9.27 -7.78 3.93
N ASN A 102 9.94 -8.49 4.85
CA ASN A 102 10.95 -7.89 5.74
C ASN A 102 12.24 -7.66 4.97
N GLY A 103 12.30 -6.55 4.25
CA GLY A 103 13.42 -6.20 3.39
C GLY A 103 13.19 -4.87 2.69
N ARG A 104 14.27 -4.34 2.12
CA ARG A 104 14.18 -3.13 1.29
C ARG A 104 13.54 -3.46 -0.04
N TYR A 105 12.65 -2.60 -0.47
CA TYR A 105 12.21 -2.62 -1.87
C TYR A 105 13.34 -2.09 -2.76
N ASP A 106 13.67 -2.81 -3.82
CA ASP A 106 14.72 -2.45 -4.79
C ASP A 106 14.30 -2.77 -6.23
N MET A 107 15.20 -2.53 -7.18
CA MET A 107 14.91 -2.73 -8.61
C MET A 107 14.69 -4.20 -9.01
N SER A 108 15.05 -5.17 -8.18
CA SER A 108 14.78 -6.60 -8.42
C SER A 108 13.36 -7.01 -8.00
N CYS A 109 12.70 -6.19 -7.18
CA CYS A 109 11.33 -6.46 -6.74
C CYS A 109 10.33 -6.29 -7.90
N GLU A 110 9.20 -6.99 -7.79
CA GLU A 110 8.10 -6.84 -8.74
C GLU A 110 7.43 -5.47 -8.63
N ALA A 111 6.80 -5.03 -9.72
CA ALA A 111 5.92 -3.87 -9.74
C ALA A 111 4.46 -4.29 -9.89
N SER A 112 3.53 -3.39 -9.57
CA SER A 112 2.11 -3.58 -9.78
C SER A 112 1.44 -2.32 -10.34
N ASP A 113 0.19 -2.45 -10.78
CA ASP A 113 -0.58 -1.32 -11.28
C ASP A 113 -0.73 -0.23 -10.21
N ILE A 114 -0.91 -0.63 -8.94
CA ILE A 114 -1.06 0.30 -7.83
C ILE A 114 0.17 0.19 -6.92
N MET A 115 0.95 1.27 -6.85
CA MET A 115 2.11 1.37 -5.99
C MET A 115 1.99 2.57 -5.04
N ILE A 116 2.18 2.33 -3.73
CA ILE A 116 2.00 3.34 -2.69
C ILE A 116 3.32 3.53 -1.95
N CYS A 117 3.82 4.75 -1.98
CA CYS A 117 5.09 5.16 -1.41
C CYS A 117 4.90 5.77 -0.02
N GLY A 118 5.47 5.14 1.00
CA GLY A 118 5.53 5.60 2.38
C GLY A 118 6.96 5.77 2.92
N PHE A 119 7.95 5.87 2.03
CA PHE A 119 9.35 6.04 2.43
C PHE A 119 9.62 7.41 3.06
N ASP A 120 10.65 7.48 3.89
CA ASP A 120 11.13 8.70 4.52
C ASP A 120 12.33 9.35 3.78
N ASN A 121 12.88 8.70 2.74
CA ASN A 121 14.02 9.20 1.98
C ASN A 121 13.73 9.33 0.48
N MET A 122 14.28 10.38 -0.13
CA MET A 122 14.01 10.73 -1.54
C MET A 122 14.60 9.72 -2.53
N ARG A 123 15.74 9.12 -2.24
CA ARG A 123 16.35 8.12 -3.13
C ARG A 123 15.48 6.86 -3.30
N ALA A 124 14.90 6.38 -2.20
CA ALA A 124 13.97 5.25 -2.26
C ALA A 124 12.67 5.62 -2.99
N ARG A 125 12.17 6.85 -2.77
CA ARG A 125 10.99 7.37 -3.52
C ARG A 125 11.23 7.40 -5.02
N ALA A 126 12.35 7.98 -5.45
CA ALA A 126 12.70 8.08 -6.86
C ALA A 126 12.80 6.69 -7.50
N MET A 127 13.52 5.76 -6.87
CA MET A 127 13.64 4.39 -7.36
C MET A 127 12.28 3.67 -7.45
N PHE A 128 11.42 3.85 -6.46
CA PHE A 128 10.10 3.24 -6.42
C PHE A 128 9.17 3.80 -7.50
N PHE A 129 9.23 5.12 -7.74
CA PHE A 129 8.53 5.77 -8.82
C PHE A 129 9.03 5.33 -10.20
N ASP A 130 10.35 5.24 -10.39
CA ASP A 130 10.94 4.77 -11.65
C ASP A 130 10.51 3.34 -11.97
N LYS A 131 10.43 2.49 -10.96
CA LYS A 131 9.97 1.11 -11.14
C LYS A 131 8.51 1.08 -11.59
N TRP A 132 7.63 1.88 -10.97
CA TRP A 132 6.24 1.99 -11.38
C TRP A 132 6.11 2.60 -12.78
N LYS A 133 6.83 3.68 -13.08
CA LYS A 133 6.83 4.32 -14.40
C LYS A 133 7.23 3.35 -15.51
N HIS A 134 8.25 2.54 -15.26
CA HIS A 134 8.67 1.49 -16.20
C HIS A 134 7.58 0.43 -16.40
N HIS A 135 6.92 -0.01 -15.33
CA HIS A 135 5.79 -0.94 -15.41
C HIS A 135 4.64 -0.37 -16.26
N VAL A 136 4.27 0.90 -16.05
CA VAL A 136 3.24 1.59 -16.83
C VAL A 136 3.62 1.68 -18.32
N ALA A 137 4.87 1.96 -18.62
CA ALA A 137 5.35 2.07 -20.00
C ALA A 137 5.21 0.76 -20.81
N LEU A 138 5.17 -0.38 -20.13
CA LEU A 138 4.99 -1.69 -20.76
C LEU A 138 3.50 -2.05 -20.96
N LYS A 139 2.57 -1.25 -20.43
CA LYS A 139 1.12 -1.48 -20.57
C LYS A 139 0.59 -0.91 -21.89
N PRO A 140 -0.45 -1.52 -22.45
CA PRO A 140 -1.27 -0.89 -23.50
C PRO A 140 -1.84 0.46 -23.04
N ASP A 141 -2.01 1.40 -23.95
CA ASP A 141 -2.43 2.77 -23.61
C ASP A 141 -3.78 2.82 -22.89
N ASP A 142 -4.73 1.96 -23.26
CA ASP A 142 -6.06 1.85 -22.65
C ASP A 142 -6.04 1.27 -21.23
N GLU A 143 -4.98 0.56 -20.84
CA GLU A 143 -4.80 0.02 -19.49
C GLU A 143 -4.08 0.99 -18.54
N ARG A 144 -3.36 2.00 -19.05
CA ARG A 144 -2.54 2.91 -18.24
C ARG A 144 -3.36 3.75 -17.25
N SER A 145 -4.59 4.09 -17.58
CA SER A 145 -5.50 4.80 -16.67
C SER A 145 -5.84 4.01 -15.39
N HIS A 146 -5.65 2.68 -15.41
CA HIS A 146 -5.84 1.80 -14.26
C HIS A 146 -4.58 1.67 -13.38
N CYS A 147 -3.45 2.26 -13.79
CA CYS A 147 -2.24 2.31 -13.01
C CYS A 147 -2.22 3.57 -12.15
N LEU A 148 -1.89 3.42 -10.87
CA LEU A 148 -1.92 4.50 -9.90
C LEU A 148 -0.65 4.48 -9.02
N PHE A 149 0.04 5.60 -8.99
CA PHE A 149 1.10 5.85 -8.03
C PHE A 149 0.63 6.84 -6.98
N ILE A 150 0.80 6.50 -5.71
CA ILE A 150 0.49 7.38 -4.59
C ILE A 150 1.74 7.59 -3.76
N ASP A 151 2.10 8.84 -3.49
CA ASP A 151 3.18 9.20 -2.58
C ASP A 151 2.64 10.07 -1.44
N GLY A 152 2.71 9.55 -0.22
CA GLY A 152 2.37 10.26 1.00
C GLY A 152 3.61 10.80 1.70
N ARG A 153 3.59 12.09 2.05
CA ARG A 153 4.66 12.77 2.79
C ARG A 153 4.10 13.48 3.99
N LEU A 154 4.70 13.22 5.14
CA LEU A 154 4.35 13.90 6.38
C LEU A 154 5.60 14.57 6.94
N ALA A 155 5.53 15.87 7.15
CA ALA A 155 6.58 16.68 7.76
C ALA A 155 5.94 17.59 8.81
N ALA A 156 6.16 17.29 10.07
CA ALA A 156 5.67 18.07 11.22
C ALA A 156 4.19 18.49 11.09
N GLU A 157 3.92 19.62 10.44
CA GLU A 157 2.59 20.23 10.29
C GLU A 157 2.04 20.13 8.86
N GLU A 158 2.79 19.51 7.93
CA GLU A 158 2.40 19.41 6.53
C GLU A 158 2.16 17.97 6.10
N LEU A 159 1.02 17.73 5.48
CA LEU A 159 0.71 16.49 4.77
C LEU A 159 0.62 16.79 3.26
N GLN A 160 1.43 16.10 2.47
CA GLN A 160 1.35 16.13 1.02
C GLN A 160 1.00 14.75 0.50
N VAL A 161 0.08 14.68 -0.46
CA VAL A 161 -0.28 13.44 -1.14
C VAL A 161 -0.26 13.68 -2.65
N PHE A 162 0.58 12.94 -3.34
CA PHE A 162 0.64 12.92 -4.80
C PHE A 162 -0.11 11.69 -5.29
N CYS A 163 -1.07 11.90 -6.20
CA CYS A 163 -1.81 10.84 -6.89
C CYS A 163 -1.59 10.99 -8.39
N ILE A 164 -0.97 9.99 -9.01
CA ILE A 164 -0.53 10.04 -10.40
C ILE A 164 -1.09 8.81 -11.12
N THR A 165 -1.90 9.03 -12.15
CA THR A 165 -2.39 7.96 -13.02
C THR A 165 -1.43 7.73 -14.19
N GLY A 166 -1.37 6.48 -14.68
CA GLY A 166 -0.38 6.09 -15.68
C GLY A 166 -0.63 6.66 -17.08
N ASP A 167 -1.81 7.17 -17.35
CA ASP A 167 -2.20 7.87 -18.59
C ASP A 167 -1.90 9.39 -18.57
N ASN A 168 -1.57 9.94 -17.40
CA ASN A 168 -1.30 11.38 -17.23
C ASN A 168 0.20 11.69 -17.34
N GLU A 169 0.71 11.76 -18.55
CA GLU A 169 2.12 12.08 -18.81
C GLU A 169 2.58 13.42 -18.23
N PHE A 170 1.67 14.42 -18.16
CA PHE A 170 2.02 15.71 -17.55
C PHE A 170 2.27 15.54 -16.05
N ALA A 171 1.40 14.83 -15.34
CA ALA A 171 1.57 14.57 -13.91
C ALA A 171 2.83 13.76 -13.63
N ILE A 172 3.13 12.75 -14.46
CA ILE A 172 4.35 11.93 -14.36
C ILE A 172 5.60 12.82 -14.48
N ARG A 173 5.69 13.63 -15.52
CA ARG A 173 6.84 14.53 -15.75
C ARG A 173 6.95 15.61 -14.68
N ASN A 174 5.84 16.18 -14.26
CA ASN A 174 5.82 17.20 -13.20
C ASN A 174 6.31 16.65 -11.86
N TYR A 175 5.86 15.46 -11.50
CA TYR A 175 6.29 14.82 -10.26
C TYR A 175 7.79 14.49 -10.29
N GLU A 176 8.28 13.91 -11.38
CA GLU A 176 9.70 13.56 -11.56
C GLU A 176 10.62 14.80 -11.50
N SER A 177 10.21 15.91 -12.13
CA SER A 177 11.06 17.10 -12.25
C SER A 177 11.04 18.02 -11.02
N ASN A 178 9.95 18.04 -10.26
CA ASN A 178 9.75 19.03 -9.20
C ASN A 178 9.65 18.42 -7.80
N TYR A 179 9.46 17.11 -7.69
CA TYR A 179 9.20 16.46 -6.40
C TYR A 179 10.11 15.25 -6.11
N LEU A 180 10.95 14.82 -7.06
CA LEU A 180 12.00 13.82 -6.89
C LEU A 180 13.37 14.44 -7.15
#